data_ca3b157e1ad16afe72cd76d010c04403
#
_entry.id   ca3b157e1ad16afe72cd76d010c04403
#
_cell.length_a   1.000
_cell.length_b   1.000
_cell.length_c   1.000
_cell.angle_alpha   90.00
_cell.angle_beta   90.00
_cell.angle_gamma   90.00
#
_symmetry.space_group_name_H-M   'P 1'
#
loop_
_entity.id
_entity.type
_entity.pdbx_description
1 polymer ?
#
loop_
_entity_poly.entity_id
_entity_poly.type
_entity_poly.pdbx_seq_one_letter_code
_entity_poly.pdbx_strand_id
1 'polypeptide(L)'
;MNAQRKKKKGIDVSRWNKIKDYDAVRESGVEFAIVKVNNAGNVPDARFYEHVAGFKDAGIPIIGGYNYSYANTEEKAKRAASSFVNIAKPQGIDFMWLDLEDASMRGLGHKIVDIIDIYHYYAEDADMGFGIYTGASFFNPYLKAYQKEMLNLSWWWARYPSTKDMRITSSIPDTKNLPKNLDLDGWQYSSKLRINGCSGYLDVNVWWETEPFCNKLEEIPVEYNPFDEPIGNVALGTMGEAACWTRWYLWRFGMFGNVDSSVVYGMIDENIVVLIKRAQEILGLEPDGVVGKCTKAVWRKIC
;
A
#
# COMPACT_ATOMS: atom_id res chain seq x y z
N MET A 1 18.14 8.53 16.74
CA MET A 1 17.13 9.32 17.47
C MET A 1 15.83 9.14 16.70
N ASN A 2 14.84 8.40 17.25
CA ASN A 2 13.53 8.25 16.58
C ASN A 2 12.84 9.61 16.61
N ALA A 3 12.81 10.30 15.46
CA ALA A 3 11.92 11.42 15.27
C ALA A 3 10.49 10.91 15.61
N GLN A 4 9.81 11.60 16.52
CA GLN A 4 8.44 11.23 16.86
C GLN A 4 7.57 11.46 15.63
N ARG A 5 7.25 10.38 14.91
CA ARG A 5 6.34 10.43 13.76
C ARG A 5 5.05 11.12 14.21
N LYS A 6 4.62 12.16 13.49
CA LYS A 6 3.37 12.84 13.76
C LYS A 6 2.23 11.84 13.56
N LYS A 7 1.20 11.93 14.40
CA LYS A 7 0.08 10.99 14.42
C LYS A 7 -1.19 11.73 14.04
N LYS A 8 -1.94 11.18 13.12
CA LYS A 8 -3.30 11.61 12.78
C LYS A 8 -4.31 10.58 13.21
N LYS A 9 -5.50 11.01 13.58
CA LYS A 9 -6.63 10.15 13.92
C LYS A 9 -7.69 10.26 12.84
N GLY A 10 -8.19 9.12 12.40
CA GLY A 10 -9.22 9.06 11.40
C GLY A 10 -10.15 7.88 11.59
N ILE A 11 -11.01 7.71 10.63
CA ILE A 11 -12.03 6.65 10.60
C ILE A 11 -11.95 5.89 9.30
N ASP A 12 -12.42 4.64 9.33
CA ASP A 12 -12.76 3.95 8.10
C ASP A 12 -14.25 3.61 8.06
N VAL A 13 -14.81 3.59 6.87
CA VAL A 13 -16.26 3.51 6.67
C VAL A 13 -16.63 2.61 5.51
N SER A 14 -17.85 2.03 5.63
CA SER A 14 -18.49 1.22 4.59
C SER A 14 -20.01 1.45 4.60
N ARG A 15 -20.73 0.67 3.82
CA ARG A 15 -22.20 0.67 3.83
C ARG A 15 -22.87 0.54 5.21
N TRP A 16 -22.13 0.02 6.18
CA TRP A 16 -22.64 -0.18 7.54
C TRP A 16 -22.65 1.08 8.39
N ASN A 17 -21.87 2.09 7.98
CA ASN A 17 -21.73 3.33 8.72
C ASN A 17 -22.67 4.38 8.14
N LYS A 18 -23.63 4.85 8.95
CA LYS A 18 -24.57 5.89 8.54
C LYS A 18 -24.13 7.22 9.11
N ILE A 19 -23.43 8.01 8.31
CA ILE A 19 -23.08 9.40 8.63
C ILE A 19 -24.22 10.29 8.16
N LYS A 20 -24.70 11.14 9.05
CA LYS A 20 -25.81 12.07 8.80
C LYS A 20 -25.31 13.50 8.63
N ASP A 21 -24.14 13.80 9.19
CA ASP A 21 -23.55 15.13 9.23
C ASP A 21 -22.00 14.99 9.22
N TYR A 22 -21.41 15.23 8.07
CA TYR A 22 -19.95 15.11 7.86
C TYR A 22 -19.19 16.30 8.45
N ASP A 23 -19.81 17.48 8.55
CA ASP A 23 -19.21 18.62 9.25
C ASP A 23 -19.08 18.35 10.74
N ALA A 24 -20.10 17.80 11.38
CA ALA A 24 -20.01 17.37 12.77
C ALA A 24 -18.96 16.27 12.99
N VAL A 25 -18.74 15.40 12.01
CA VAL A 25 -17.63 14.39 12.03
C VAL A 25 -16.28 15.11 12.04
N ARG A 26 -16.06 16.08 11.15
CA ARG A 26 -14.83 16.90 11.12
C ARG A 26 -14.63 17.66 12.43
N GLU A 27 -15.66 18.32 12.92
CA GLU A 27 -15.61 19.10 14.17
C GLU A 27 -15.34 18.23 15.40
N SER A 28 -15.67 16.94 15.34
CA SER A 28 -15.30 15.97 16.37
C SER A 28 -13.78 15.70 16.43
N GLY A 29 -13.01 16.10 15.42
CA GLY A 29 -11.56 15.95 15.36
C GLY A 29 -11.10 14.77 14.47
N VAL A 30 -11.90 14.33 13.51
CA VAL A 30 -11.49 13.36 12.48
C VAL A 30 -10.61 14.08 11.47
N GLU A 31 -9.40 13.58 11.29
CA GLU A 31 -8.37 14.20 10.45
C GLU A 31 -8.23 13.52 9.09
N PHE A 32 -8.74 12.30 8.91
CA PHE A 32 -8.78 11.58 7.63
C PHE A 32 -9.86 10.49 7.63
N ALA A 33 -10.18 10.02 6.43
CA ALA A 33 -11.05 8.86 6.23
C ALA A 33 -10.41 7.83 5.27
N ILE A 34 -10.78 6.55 5.44
CA ILE A 34 -10.57 5.47 4.47
C ILE A 34 -11.95 4.91 4.13
N VAL A 35 -12.22 4.66 2.86
CA VAL A 35 -13.56 4.27 2.41
C VAL A 35 -13.58 2.89 1.76
N LYS A 36 -14.59 2.07 2.06
CA LYS A 36 -14.81 0.83 1.32
C LYS A 36 -15.20 1.14 -0.11
N VAL A 37 -14.43 0.64 -1.08
CA VAL A 37 -14.63 0.95 -2.49
C VAL A 37 -15.62 0.01 -3.14
N ASN A 38 -15.33 -1.29 -3.15
CA ASN A 38 -16.16 -2.28 -3.81
C ASN A 38 -16.58 -3.42 -2.86
N ASN A 39 -17.66 -4.09 -3.23
CA ASN A 39 -18.20 -5.23 -2.50
C ASN A 39 -17.84 -6.57 -3.17
N ALA A 40 -18.32 -7.68 -2.61
CA ALA A 40 -18.10 -9.04 -3.14
C ALA A 40 -18.60 -9.25 -4.58
N GLY A 41 -19.50 -8.41 -5.06
CA GLY A 41 -20.00 -8.42 -6.45
C GLY A 41 -19.17 -7.60 -7.42
N ASN A 42 -18.04 -7.04 -6.96
CA ASN A 42 -17.20 -6.14 -7.74
C ASN A 42 -17.95 -4.89 -8.27
N VAL A 43 -18.89 -4.40 -7.49
CA VAL A 43 -19.59 -3.13 -7.74
C VAL A 43 -19.35 -2.20 -6.54
N PRO A 44 -19.57 -0.88 -6.68
CA PRO A 44 -19.34 0.06 -5.59
C PRO A 44 -20.04 -0.38 -4.30
N ASP A 45 -19.39 -0.18 -3.16
CA ASP A 45 -20.06 -0.31 -1.88
C ASP A 45 -21.28 0.61 -1.84
N ALA A 46 -22.36 0.16 -1.21
CA ALA A 46 -23.67 0.83 -1.32
C ALA A 46 -23.68 2.30 -0.85
N ARG A 47 -22.69 2.70 -0.04
CA ARG A 47 -22.52 4.09 0.42
C ARG A 47 -21.23 4.74 -0.05
N PHE A 48 -20.51 4.11 -0.96
CA PHE A 48 -19.21 4.62 -1.41
C PHE A 48 -19.29 6.07 -1.89
N TYR A 49 -20.15 6.37 -2.83
CA TYR A 49 -20.27 7.72 -3.38
C TYR A 49 -20.82 8.73 -2.37
N GLU A 50 -21.72 8.30 -1.48
CA GLU A 50 -22.24 9.13 -0.37
C GLU A 50 -21.08 9.54 0.56
N HIS A 51 -20.24 8.57 0.97
CA HIS A 51 -19.10 8.84 1.83
C HIS A 51 -18.05 9.71 1.15
N VAL A 52 -17.71 9.42 -0.11
CA VAL A 52 -16.73 10.22 -0.86
C VAL A 52 -17.18 11.67 -0.98
N ALA A 53 -18.42 11.90 -1.39
CA ALA A 53 -18.97 13.27 -1.52
C ALA A 53 -18.98 13.97 -0.15
N GLY A 54 -19.53 13.32 0.88
CA GLY A 54 -19.65 13.95 2.20
C GLY A 54 -18.31 14.28 2.85
N PHE A 55 -17.29 13.43 2.72
CA PHE A 55 -15.96 13.74 3.23
C PHE A 55 -15.29 14.87 2.45
N LYS A 56 -15.42 14.89 1.12
CA LYS A 56 -14.90 15.98 0.29
C LYS A 56 -15.55 17.32 0.63
N ASP A 57 -16.87 17.36 0.74
CA ASP A 57 -17.63 18.56 1.07
C ASP A 57 -17.26 19.08 2.47
N ALA A 58 -17.08 18.19 3.43
CA ALA A 58 -16.63 18.55 4.78
C ALA A 58 -15.13 18.88 4.87
N GLY A 59 -14.34 18.70 3.82
CA GLY A 59 -12.88 18.92 3.82
C GLY A 59 -12.10 17.89 4.64
N ILE A 60 -12.62 16.67 4.81
CA ILE A 60 -11.90 15.55 5.43
C ILE A 60 -11.16 14.79 4.30
N PRO A 61 -9.81 14.74 4.31
CA PRO A 61 -9.07 14.04 3.28
C PRO A 61 -9.35 12.53 3.33
N ILE A 62 -9.58 11.93 2.14
CA ILE A 62 -9.66 10.48 1.96
C ILE A 62 -8.27 10.00 1.58
N ILE A 63 -7.60 9.29 2.50
CA ILE A 63 -6.21 8.84 2.32
C ILE A 63 -6.09 7.46 1.68
N GLY A 64 -7.20 6.85 1.29
CA GLY A 64 -7.21 5.56 0.60
C GLY A 64 -8.61 4.96 0.55
N GLY A 65 -8.71 3.93 -0.26
CA GLY A 65 -9.88 3.06 -0.30
C GLY A 65 -9.51 1.63 0.04
N TYR A 66 -10.47 0.80 0.48
CA TYR A 66 -10.20 -0.60 0.76
C TYR A 66 -11.16 -1.56 0.04
N ASN A 67 -10.63 -2.73 -0.29
CA ASN A 67 -11.37 -3.88 -0.77
C ASN A 67 -11.31 -5.00 0.26
N TYR A 68 -12.44 -5.37 0.86
CA TYR A 68 -12.56 -6.60 1.67
C TYR A 68 -12.54 -7.79 0.73
N SER A 69 -11.44 -8.54 0.70
CA SER A 69 -11.20 -9.53 -0.34
C SER A 69 -11.88 -10.88 -0.06
N TYR A 70 -12.60 -11.36 -1.08
CA TYR A 70 -13.10 -12.74 -1.19
C TYR A 70 -12.40 -13.49 -2.33
N ALA A 71 -11.33 -12.92 -2.87
CA ALA A 71 -10.68 -13.39 -4.09
C ALA A 71 -9.70 -14.53 -3.81
N ASN A 72 -10.20 -15.74 -3.68
CA ASN A 72 -9.41 -16.95 -3.44
C ASN A 72 -8.87 -17.63 -4.71
N THR A 73 -8.95 -16.96 -5.86
CA THR A 73 -8.32 -17.35 -7.12
C THR A 73 -7.81 -16.10 -7.83
N GLU A 74 -6.78 -16.26 -8.68
CA GLU A 74 -6.22 -15.17 -9.48
C GLU A 74 -7.27 -14.44 -10.33
N GLU A 75 -8.19 -15.18 -10.96
CA GLU A 75 -9.24 -14.60 -11.78
C GLU A 75 -10.19 -13.70 -10.97
N LYS A 76 -10.53 -14.12 -9.75
CA LYS A 76 -11.31 -13.28 -8.84
C LYS A 76 -10.53 -12.06 -8.39
N ALA A 77 -9.22 -12.21 -8.12
CA ALA A 77 -8.34 -11.11 -7.76
C ALA A 77 -8.26 -10.07 -8.87
N LYS A 78 -8.02 -10.49 -10.11
CA LYS A 78 -8.00 -9.62 -11.29
C LYS A 78 -9.30 -8.83 -11.46
N ARG A 79 -10.44 -9.48 -11.32
CA ARG A 79 -11.75 -8.80 -11.40
C ARG A 79 -11.95 -7.80 -10.27
N ALA A 80 -11.62 -8.17 -9.04
CA ALA A 80 -11.83 -7.31 -7.88
C ALA A 80 -10.88 -6.10 -7.88
N ALA A 81 -9.60 -6.31 -8.23
CA ALA A 81 -8.61 -5.25 -8.34
C ALA A 81 -8.95 -4.26 -9.47
N SER A 82 -9.27 -4.78 -10.67
CA SER A 82 -9.72 -3.93 -11.80
C SER A 82 -10.97 -3.13 -11.45
N SER A 83 -11.96 -3.76 -10.81
CA SER A 83 -13.15 -3.05 -10.34
C SER A 83 -12.81 -1.95 -9.33
N PHE A 84 -11.91 -2.23 -8.39
CA PHE A 84 -11.45 -1.25 -7.41
C PHE A 84 -10.89 -0.01 -8.10
N VAL A 85 -9.94 -0.18 -9.01
CA VAL A 85 -9.31 0.90 -9.76
C VAL A 85 -10.35 1.73 -10.51
N ASN A 86 -11.23 1.06 -11.26
CA ASN A 86 -12.27 1.73 -12.07
C ASN A 86 -13.26 2.55 -11.22
N ILE A 87 -13.47 2.19 -9.97
CA ILE A 87 -14.36 2.89 -9.05
C ILE A 87 -13.63 3.99 -8.29
N ALA A 88 -12.43 3.71 -7.78
CA ALA A 88 -11.69 4.59 -6.87
C ALA A 88 -10.96 5.73 -7.58
N LYS A 89 -10.23 5.42 -8.66
CA LYS A 89 -9.38 6.40 -9.35
C LYS A 89 -10.15 7.62 -9.87
N PRO A 90 -11.34 7.50 -10.50
CA PRO A 90 -12.14 8.66 -10.92
C PRO A 90 -12.60 9.54 -9.75
N GLN A 91 -12.57 9.02 -8.54
CA GLN A 91 -12.89 9.74 -7.32
C GLN A 91 -11.68 10.40 -6.64
N GLY A 92 -10.49 10.33 -7.26
CA GLY A 92 -9.26 10.88 -6.67
C GLY A 92 -8.79 10.11 -5.44
N ILE A 93 -9.05 8.81 -5.40
CA ILE A 93 -8.54 7.90 -4.37
C ILE A 93 -7.34 7.20 -4.97
N ASP A 94 -6.15 7.52 -4.47
CA ASP A 94 -4.87 7.11 -5.06
C ASP A 94 -4.12 6.07 -4.20
N PHE A 95 -4.82 5.41 -3.26
CA PHE A 95 -4.26 4.32 -2.45
C PHE A 95 -5.25 3.18 -2.30
N MET A 96 -4.79 1.95 -2.62
CA MET A 96 -5.56 0.72 -2.51
C MET A 96 -5.11 -0.08 -1.27
N TRP A 97 -6.04 -0.33 -0.36
CA TRP A 97 -5.85 -1.25 0.77
C TRP A 97 -6.52 -2.58 0.47
N LEU A 98 -5.74 -3.65 0.41
CA LEU A 98 -6.23 -5.02 0.32
C LEU A 98 -6.52 -5.55 1.73
N ASP A 99 -7.80 -5.72 2.05
CA ASP A 99 -8.26 -6.21 3.33
C ASP A 99 -8.31 -7.75 3.32
N LEU A 100 -7.38 -8.36 4.05
CA LEU A 100 -7.16 -9.80 4.16
C LEU A 100 -7.55 -10.30 5.55
N GLU A 101 -8.78 -10.74 5.70
CA GLU A 101 -9.29 -11.33 6.95
C GLU A 101 -10.39 -12.39 6.72
N ASP A 102 -10.95 -12.47 5.52
CA ASP A 102 -12.06 -13.37 5.22
C ASP A 102 -11.67 -14.86 5.27
N ALA A 103 -12.63 -15.66 5.70
CA ALA A 103 -12.44 -17.11 5.81
C ALA A 103 -12.15 -17.78 4.45
N SER A 104 -12.66 -17.25 3.35
CA SER A 104 -12.43 -17.78 2.00
C SER A 104 -10.97 -17.66 1.54
N MET A 105 -10.20 -16.78 2.18
CA MET A 105 -8.78 -16.56 1.91
C MET A 105 -7.85 -17.48 2.73
N ARG A 106 -8.41 -18.27 3.64
CA ARG A 106 -7.64 -19.17 4.50
C ARG A 106 -7.16 -20.40 3.74
N GLY A 107 -5.97 -20.89 4.09
CA GLY A 107 -5.45 -22.16 3.56
C GLY A 107 -4.99 -22.13 2.10
N LEU A 108 -4.83 -20.94 1.52
CA LEU A 108 -4.34 -20.79 0.14
C LEU A 108 -2.83 -21.13 -0.02
N GLY A 109 -2.09 -21.20 1.10
CA GLY A 109 -0.65 -21.36 1.04
C GLY A 109 0.00 -20.19 0.29
N HIS A 110 1.01 -20.45 -0.53
CA HIS A 110 1.71 -19.41 -1.29
C HIS A 110 0.82 -18.67 -2.30
N LYS A 111 -0.28 -19.27 -2.76
CA LYS A 111 -1.22 -18.59 -3.67
C LYS A 111 -1.77 -17.27 -3.13
N ILE A 112 -1.69 -17.04 -1.81
CA ILE A 112 -2.10 -15.75 -1.24
C ILE A 112 -1.15 -14.64 -1.66
N VAL A 113 0.13 -14.93 -1.88
CA VAL A 113 1.13 -13.99 -2.40
C VAL A 113 0.79 -13.65 -3.86
N ASP A 114 0.50 -14.66 -4.69
CA ASP A 114 0.10 -14.44 -6.09
C ASP A 114 -1.14 -13.53 -6.19
N ILE A 115 -2.08 -13.68 -5.25
CA ILE A 115 -3.26 -12.81 -5.17
C ILE A 115 -2.89 -11.38 -4.78
N ILE A 116 -2.02 -11.22 -3.78
CA ILE A 116 -1.54 -9.90 -3.33
C ILE A 116 -0.81 -9.20 -4.48
N ASP A 117 0.04 -9.90 -5.21
CA ASP A 117 0.79 -9.38 -6.35
C ASP A 117 -0.12 -8.92 -7.49
N ILE A 118 -1.23 -9.63 -7.72
CA ILE A 118 -2.24 -9.19 -8.69
C ILE A 118 -2.85 -7.84 -8.29
N TYR A 119 -3.27 -7.67 -7.03
CA TYR A 119 -3.82 -6.39 -6.58
C TYR A 119 -2.77 -5.28 -6.65
N HIS A 120 -1.53 -5.58 -6.26
CA HIS A 120 -0.42 -4.64 -6.34
C HIS A 120 -0.16 -4.20 -7.79
N TYR A 121 -0.11 -5.15 -8.74
CA TYR A 121 0.02 -4.85 -10.16
C TYR A 121 -1.06 -3.90 -10.68
N TYR A 122 -2.33 -4.16 -10.36
CA TYR A 122 -3.43 -3.27 -10.79
C TYR A 122 -3.38 -1.89 -10.14
N ALA A 123 -2.90 -1.78 -8.91
CA ALA A 123 -2.69 -0.50 -8.25
C ALA A 123 -1.55 0.27 -8.93
N GLU A 124 -0.42 -0.38 -9.17
CA GLU A 124 0.76 0.20 -9.81
C GLU A 124 0.46 0.65 -11.25
N ASP A 125 -0.22 -0.19 -12.04
CA ASP A 125 -0.65 0.13 -13.42
C ASP A 125 -1.58 1.35 -13.49
N ALA A 126 -2.31 1.61 -12.40
CA ALA A 126 -3.19 2.77 -12.26
C ALA A 126 -2.53 3.96 -11.53
N ASP A 127 -1.22 3.94 -11.29
CA ASP A 127 -0.51 4.95 -10.51
C ASP A 127 -1.20 5.20 -9.15
N MET A 128 -1.38 4.12 -8.39
CA MET A 128 -1.95 4.10 -7.03
C MET A 128 -0.98 3.44 -6.07
N GLY A 129 -0.88 3.96 -4.85
CA GLY A 129 -0.22 3.26 -3.76
C GLY A 129 -0.96 1.98 -3.37
N PHE A 130 -0.23 1.02 -2.79
CA PHE A 130 -0.77 -0.26 -2.39
C PHE A 130 -0.32 -0.68 -1.00
N GLY A 131 -1.23 -1.33 -0.25
CA GLY A 131 -0.92 -1.88 1.05
C GLY A 131 -1.93 -2.93 1.51
N ILE A 132 -1.59 -3.59 2.59
CA ILE A 132 -2.38 -4.67 3.19
C ILE A 132 -2.97 -4.21 4.50
N TYR A 133 -4.30 -4.39 4.64
CA TYR A 133 -4.96 -4.39 5.94
C TYR A 133 -5.16 -5.82 6.41
N THR A 134 -4.78 -6.09 7.65
CA THR A 134 -5.00 -7.38 8.30
C THR A 134 -4.82 -7.28 9.82
N GLY A 135 -5.16 -8.35 10.54
CA GLY A 135 -4.91 -8.51 11.97
C GLY A 135 -4.16 -9.79 12.29
N ALA A 136 -3.71 -9.92 13.54
CA ALA A 136 -2.89 -11.03 14.00
C ALA A 136 -3.55 -12.41 13.78
N SER A 137 -4.88 -12.49 13.84
CA SER A 137 -5.66 -13.73 13.63
C SER A 137 -5.57 -14.27 12.22
N PHE A 138 -5.36 -13.42 11.23
CA PHE A 138 -5.16 -13.82 9.85
C PHE A 138 -3.66 -13.82 9.49
N PHE A 139 -2.92 -12.80 9.88
CA PHE A 139 -1.50 -12.68 9.56
C PHE A 139 -0.67 -13.88 10.06
N ASN A 140 -0.80 -14.25 11.34
CA ASN A 140 0.07 -15.27 11.93
C ASN A 140 -0.06 -16.64 11.25
N PRO A 141 -1.26 -17.19 10.99
CA PRO A 141 -1.38 -18.50 10.36
C PRO A 141 -1.22 -18.48 8.82
N TYR A 142 -1.46 -17.37 8.13
CA TYR A 142 -1.60 -17.38 6.68
C TYR A 142 -0.62 -16.49 5.90
N LEU A 143 -0.09 -15.41 6.51
CA LEU A 143 0.80 -14.46 5.84
C LEU A 143 2.23 -14.49 6.38
N LYS A 144 2.40 -14.80 7.66
CA LYS A 144 3.70 -14.69 8.33
C LYS A 144 4.82 -15.50 7.66
N ALA A 145 4.51 -16.67 7.12
CA ALA A 145 5.48 -17.51 6.41
C ALA A 145 6.07 -16.81 5.17
N TYR A 146 5.30 -15.92 4.55
CA TYR A 146 5.62 -15.20 3.31
C TYR A 146 6.00 -13.73 3.57
N GLN A 147 6.16 -13.33 4.83
CA GLN A 147 6.41 -11.94 5.22
C GLN A 147 7.59 -11.30 4.47
N LYS A 148 8.62 -12.07 4.15
CA LYS A 148 9.79 -11.55 3.44
C LYS A 148 9.49 -11.09 2.01
N GLU A 149 8.45 -11.64 1.39
CA GLU A 149 8.00 -11.29 0.04
C GLU A 149 7.16 -10.01 0.06
N MET A 150 6.71 -9.57 1.24
CA MET A 150 5.83 -8.42 1.45
C MET A 150 6.48 -7.30 2.27
N LEU A 151 7.83 -7.30 2.45
CA LEU A 151 8.52 -6.36 3.35
C LEU A 151 8.37 -4.89 2.94
N ASN A 152 8.18 -4.64 1.65
CA ASN A 152 8.08 -3.28 1.10
C ASN A 152 6.64 -2.80 0.89
N LEU A 153 5.66 -3.59 1.32
CA LEU A 153 4.26 -3.16 1.27
C LEU A 153 3.92 -2.31 2.48
N SER A 154 3.01 -1.38 2.27
CA SER A 154 2.37 -0.61 3.33
C SER A 154 1.47 -1.49 4.20
N TRP A 155 1.45 -1.23 5.51
CA TRP A 155 0.69 -2.05 6.45
C TRP A 155 -0.28 -1.22 7.27
N TRP A 156 -1.55 -1.59 7.22
CA TRP A 156 -2.62 -1.11 8.09
C TRP A 156 -3.07 -2.25 9.01
N TRP A 157 -2.76 -2.15 10.29
CA TRP A 157 -2.90 -3.25 11.24
C TRP A 157 -4.17 -3.14 12.08
N ALA A 158 -4.94 -4.23 12.16
CA ALA A 158 -6.11 -4.32 13.03
C ALA A 158 -5.75 -4.97 14.37
N ARG A 159 -5.96 -4.24 15.46
CA ARG A 159 -5.86 -4.76 16.82
C ARG A 159 -6.61 -3.87 17.79
N TYR A 160 -7.56 -4.43 18.49
CA TYR A 160 -8.43 -3.73 19.45
C TYR A 160 -8.02 -4.05 20.89
N PRO A 161 -7.25 -3.18 21.56
CA PRO A 161 -6.84 -3.38 22.96
C PRO A 161 -7.98 -3.25 23.96
N SER A 162 -9.07 -2.60 23.57
CA SER A 162 -10.24 -2.35 24.40
C SER A 162 -11.54 -2.52 23.63
N THR A 163 -12.56 -3.02 24.29
CA THR A 163 -13.94 -3.12 23.78
C THR A 163 -14.84 -1.99 24.31
N LYS A 164 -14.29 -1.05 25.09
CA LYS A 164 -15.03 0.07 25.66
C LYS A 164 -15.30 1.14 24.60
N ASP A 165 -16.43 1.83 24.78
CA ASP A 165 -16.75 3.04 24.00
C ASP A 165 -15.62 4.07 24.13
N MET A 166 -15.32 4.73 23.01
CA MET A 166 -14.31 5.77 22.99
C MET A 166 -14.74 6.98 22.16
N ARG A 167 -14.04 8.08 22.37
CA ARG A 167 -14.14 9.33 21.62
C ARG A 167 -12.89 9.50 20.77
N ILE A 168 -12.99 10.28 19.70
CA ILE A 168 -11.81 10.59 18.86
C ILE A 168 -10.70 11.29 19.68
N THR A 169 -11.09 12.04 20.70
CA THR A 169 -10.18 12.72 21.63
C THR A 169 -9.52 11.78 22.66
N SER A 170 -10.01 10.53 22.80
CA SER A 170 -9.39 9.55 23.71
C SER A 170 -7.94 9.30 23.33
N SER A 171 -7.10 9.00 24.33
CA SER A 171 -5.70 8.67 24.10
C SER A 171 -5.56 7.43 23.20
N ILE A 172 -4.57 7.45 22.31
CA ILE A 172 -4.19 6.27 21.53
C ILE A 172 -3.66 5.21 22.49
N PRO A 173 -4.12 3.95 22.40
CA PRO A 173 -3.65 2.89 23.29
C PRO A 173 -2.15 2.61 23.17
N ASP A 174 -1.58 1.88 24.14
CA ASP A 174 -0.19 1.46 24.14
C ASP A 174 0.11 0.54 22.95
N THR A 175 1.17 0.85 22.22
CA THR A 175 1.62 0.15 21.00
C THR A 175 2.45 -1.10 21.26
N LYS A 176 2.72 -1.46 22.53
CA LYS A 176 3.63 -2.58 22.91
C LYS A 176 3.30 -3.93 22.27
N ASN A 177 2.04 -4.12 21.90
CA ASN A 177 1.54 -5.37 21.33
C ASN A 177 1.35 -5.32 19.80
N LEU A 178 1.81 -4.26 19.15
CA LEU A 178 1.86 -4.20 17.70
C LEU A 178 3.05 -5.03 17.19
N PRO A 179 2.99 -5.55 15.95
CA PRO A 179 4.13 -6.25 15.37
C PRO A 179 5.33 -5.29 15.25
N LYS A 180 6.50 -5.76 15.68
CA LYS A 180 7.74 -4.96 15.66
C LYS A 180 8.56 -5.16 14.38
N ASN A 181 8.19 -6.16 13.63
CA ASN A 181 8.87 -6.62 12.40
C ASN A 181 8.14 -6.20 11.12
N LEU A 182 7.11 -5.38 11.25
CA LEU A 182 6.41 -4.71 10.16
C LEU A 182 6.51 -3.19 10.38
N ASP A 183 6.80 -2.45 9.32
CA ASP A 183 6.69 -0.99 9.35
C ASP A 183 5.23 -0.62 9.10
N LEU A 184 4.53 -0.22 10.17
CA LEU A 184 3.12 0.08 10.10
C LEU A 184 2.89 1.54 9.71
N ASP A 185 2.04 1.75 8.72
CA ASP A 185 1.53 3.08 8.34
C ASP A 185 0.32 3.46 9.18
N GLY A 186 -0.53 2.49 9.47
CA GLY A 186 -1.76 2.70 10.21
C GLY A 186 -2.10 1.59 11.19
N TRP A 187 -2.87 1.95 12.20
CA TRP A 187 -3.42 1.02 13.17
C TRP A 187 -4.90 1.32 13.44
N GLN A 188 -5.76 0.37 13.11
CA GLN A 188 -7.15 0.37 13.52
C GLN A 188 -7.23 -0.20 14.93
N TYR A 189 -7.46 0.67 15.91
CA TYR A 189 -7.31 0.32 17.33
C TYR A 189 -8.63 0.14 18.09
N SER A 190 -9.75 0.45 17.47
CA SER A 190 -11.07 0.16 18.05
C SER A 190 -12.17 0.23 17.00
N SER A 191 -13.23 -0.56 17.20
CA SER A 191 -14.52 -0.48 16.49
C SER A 191 -15.64 0.12 17.38
N LYS A 192 -15.27 0.89 18.39
CA LYS A 192 -16.20 1.44 19.40
C LYS A 192 -16.15 2.96 19.50
N LEU A 193 -15.76 3.63 18.39
CA LEU A 193 -15.78 5.09 18.34
C LEU A 193 -17.22 5.59 18.25
N ARG A 194 -17.54 6.58 19.10
CA ARG A 194 -18.75 7.40 19.00
C ARG A 194 -18.38 8.84 18.75
N ILE A 195 -18.95 9.43 17.71
CA ILE A 195 -18.79 10.85 17.37
C ILE A 195 -20.12 11.46 16.96
N ASN A 196 -20.20 12.78 17.02
CA ASN A 196 -21.34 13.51 16.50
C ASN A 196 -21.44 13.33 14.97
N GLY A 197 -22.63 13.45 14.45
CA GLY A 197 -22.88 13.28 13.00
C GLY A 197 -23.00 11.82 12.52
N CYS A 198 -22.63 10.83 13.34
CA CYS A 198 -22.74 9.41 12.97
C CYS A 198 -23.74 8.67 13.86
N SER A 199 -24.53 7.78 13.26
CA SER A 199 -25.37 6.83 13.97
C SER A 199 -24.65 5.51 14.19
N GLY A 200 -24.44 5.12 15.47
CA GLY A 200 -23.77 3.87 15.82
C GLY A 200 -22.28 4.04 16.09
N TYR A 201 -21.56 2.93 15.92
CA TYR A 201 -20.11 2.90 16.13
C TYR A 201 -19.38 3.04 14.79
N LEU A 202 -18.17 3.57 14.86
CA LEU A 202 -17.20 3.65 13.77
C LEU A 202 -15.91 2.94 14.19
N ASP A 203 -15.18 2.50 13.20
CA ASP A 203 -13.79 2.09 13.36
C ASP A 203 -12.89 3.32 13.43
N VAL A 204 -11.94 3.29 14.35
CA VAL A 204 -11.02 4.41 14.57
C VAL A 204 -9.58 3.98 14.36
N ASN A 205 -8.86 4.84 13.70
CA ASN A 205 -7.50 4.62 13.25
C ASN A 205 -6.54 5.68 13.78
N VAL A 206 -5.31 5.29 13.99
CA VAL A 206 -4.17 6.19 14.03
C VAL A 206 -3.31 5.95 12.81
N TRP A 207 -2.87 7.02 12.20
CA TRP A 207 -1.93 7.01 11.09
C TRP A 207 -0.64 7.67 11.54
N TRP A 208 0.47 6.99 11.30
CA TRP A 208 1.77 7.63 11.52
C TRP A 208 2.12 8.33 10.21
N GLU A 209 2.23 9.64 10.26
CA GLU A 209 2.83 10.36 9.15
C GLU A 209 4.27 9.83 9.00
N THR A 210 4.40 8.79 8.23
CA THR A 210 5.63 8.57 7.50
C THR A 210 5.69 9.73 6.50
N GLU A 211 6.81 10.40 6.40
CA GLU A 211 7.13 11.06 5.15
C GLU A 211 6.79 10.02 4.07
N PRO A 212 5.83 10.28 3.16
CA PRO A 212 5.40 9.23 2.26
C PRO A 212 6.62 8.74 1.51
N PHE A 213 6.84 7.43 1.51
CA PHE A 213 7.88 6.80 0.71
C PHE A 213 7.67 7.10 -0.80
N CYS A 214 6.51 7.67 -1.16
CA CYS A 214 6.09 8.02 -2.50
C CYS A 214 5.80 9.51 -2.75
N ASN A 215 5.94 10.44 -1.78
CA ASN A 215 5.62 11.85 -2.01
C ASN A 215 6.74 12.82 -1.66
N LYS A 216 7.96 12.36 -1.47
CA LYS A 216 9.11 13.11 -1.91
C LYS A 216 9.51 12.53 -3.27
N LEU A 217 8.97 13.10 -4.32
CA LEU A 217 9.73 13.38 -5.51
C LEU A 217 10.83 14.39 -5.06
N GLU A 218 11.69 13.98 -4.14
CA GLU A 218 13.04 14.52 -4.10
C GLU A 218 13.55 14.17 -5.48
N GLU A 219 13.91 15.17 -6.23
CA GLU A 219 14.57 14.97 -7.53
C GLU A 219 15.64 13.93 -7.30
N ILE A 220 15.46 12.73 -7.86
CA ILE A 220 16.43 11.66 -7.70
C ILE A 220 17.72 12.17 -8.31
N PRO A 221 18.83 12.16 -7.55
CA PRO A 221 20.07 12.68 -8.06
C PRO A 221 20.44 12.01 -9.37
N VAL A 222 20.73 12.82 -10.39
CA VAL A 222 21.18 12.32 -11.70
C VAL A 222 22.66 11.96 -11.65
N GLU A 223 23.40 12.58 -10.76
CA GLU A 223 24.87 12.48 -10.68
C GLU A 223 25.36 11.22 -9.95
N TYR A 224 24.57 10.67 -9.02
CA TYR A 224 24.93 9.46 -8.28
C TYR A 224 23.70 8.65 -7.91
N ASN A 225 23.84 7.34 -7.76
CA ASN A 225 22.76 6.46 -7.33
C ASN A 225 22.52 6.63 -5.82
N PRO A 226 21.34 7.11 -5.37
CA PRO A 226 21.08 7.35 -3.96
C PRO A 226 20.78 6.07 -3.15
N PHE A 227 20.63 4.93 -3.82
CA PHE A 227 20.32 3.65 -3.19
C PHE A 227 21.59 2.84 -2.95
N ASP A 228 21.63 2.06 -1.88
CA ASP A 228 22.75 1.18 -1.57
C ASP A 228 22.87 0.04 -2.58
N GLU A 229 24.12 -0.25 -3.00
CA GLU A 229 24.37 -1.37 -3.90
C GLU A 229 23.97 -2.68 -3.25
N PRO A 230 23.11 -3.51 -3.90
CA PRO A 230 22.67 -4.76 -3.34
C PRO A 230 23.84 -5.76 -3.19
N ILE A 231 23.91 -6.44 -2.06
CA ILE A 231 24.94 -7.47 -1.78
C ILE A 231 24.76 -8.68 -2.70
N GLY A 232 23.52 -9.12 -2.94
CA GLY A 232 23.17 -10.26 -3.79
C GLY A 232 22.91 -9.91 -5.25
N ASN A 233 22.45 -10.87 -6.02
CA ASN A 233 21.96 -10.67 -7.38
C ASN A 233 20.56 -10.01 -7.32
N VAL A 234 20.29 -9.18 -8.33
CA VAL A 234 18.97 -8.62 -8.57
C VAL A 234 18.36 -9.30 -9.80
N ALA A 235 17.18 -9.85 -9.66
CA ALA A 235 16.51 -10.64 -10.69
C ALA A 235 14.99 -10.45 -10.60
N LEU A 236 14.23 -11.12 -11.45
CA LEU A 236 12.76 -11.13 -11.42
C LEU A 236 12.25 -11.34 -9.99
N GLY A 237 11.29 -10.52 -9.57
CA GLY A 237 10.71 -10.53 -8.24
C GLY A 237 11.51 -9.77 -7.17
N THR A 238 12.69 -9.24 -7.46
CA THR A 238 13.43 -8.40 -6.51
C THR A 238 12.67 -7.10 -6.27
N MET A 239 12.57 -6.71 -5.01
CA MET A 239 11.85 -5.52 -4.54
C MET A 239 12.76 -4.65 -3.67
N GLY A 240 12.25 -3.47 -3.29
CA GLY A 240 12.90 -2.55 -2.37
C GLY A 240 14.15 -1.89 -2.93
N GLU A 241 15.05 -1.51 -2.03
CA GLU A 241 16.24 -0.72 -2.35
C GLU A 241 17.11 -1.36 -3.45
N ALA A 242 17.23 -2.68 -3.45
CA ALA A 242 17.94 -3.42 -4.49
C ALA A 242 17.31 -3.26 -5.89
N ALA A 243 15.98 -3.26 -5.96
CA ALA A 243 15.26 -2.98 -7.19
C ALA A 243 15.39 -1.51 -7.59
N CYS A 244 15.25 -0.58 -6.65
CA CYS A 244 15.44 0.85 -6.89
C CYS A 244 16.83 1.17 -7.39
N TRP A 245 17.86 0.58 -6.79
CA TRP A 245 19.25 0.70 -7.26
C TRP A 245 19.40 0.29 -8.73
N THR A 246 18.81 -0.85 -9.10
CA THR A 246 18.86 -1.38 -10.47
C THR A 246 18.08 -0.49 -11.43
N ARG A 247 16.87 -0.10 -11.07
CA ARG A 247 15.99 0.73 -11.90
C ARG A 247 16.57 2.13 -12.10
N TRP A 248 17.30 2.67 -11.12
CA TRP A 248 18.02 3.93 -11.28
C TRP A 248 19.03 3.87 -12.42
N TYR A 249 19.84 2.80 -12.52
CA TYR A 249 20.76 2.62 -13.64
C TYR A 249 20.03 2.49 -14.98
N LEU A 250 18.95 1.73 -15.04
CA LEU A 250 18.14 1.62 -16.25
C LEU A 250 17.55 2.98 -16.67
N TRP A 251 17.11 3.77 -15.71
CA TRP A 251 16.64 5.14 -15.97
C TRP A 251 17.78 6.03 -16.48
N ARG A 252 18.93 6.01 -15.84
CA ARG A 252 20.13 6.73 -16.28
C ARG A 252 20.57 6.33 -17.69
N PHE A 253 20.42 5.09 -18.06
CA PHE A 253 20.71 4.60 -19.42
C PHE A 253 19.60 4.94 -20.43
N GLY A 254 18.54 5.62 -20.03
CA GLY A 254 17.40 5.97 -20.90
C GLY A 254 16.53 4.79 -21.30
N MET A 255 16.59 3.67 -20.57
CA MET A 255 15.84 2.44 -20.91
C MET A 255 14.33 2.61 -20.76
N PHE A 256 13.87 3.56 -19.96
CA PHE A 256 12.46 3.89 -19.78
C PHE A 256 11.96 4.97 -20.77
N GLY A 257 12.80 5.47 -21.65
CA GLY A 257 12.44 6.60 -22.53
C GLY A 257 12.45 7.95 -21.80
N ASN A 258 11.60 8.88 -22.25
CA ASN A 258 11.50 10.23 -21.69
C ASN A 258 10.48 10.29 -20.52
N VAL A 259 10.73 9.55 -19.47
CA VAL A 259 9.92 9.57 -18.24
C VAL A 259 10.73 10.18 -17.09
N ASP A 260 10.04 10.71 -16.09
CA ASP A 260 10.67 11.28 -14.92
C ASP A 260 11.32 10.20 -14.00
N SER A 261 11.96 10.64 -12.95
CA SER A 261 12.69 9.74 -12.06
C SER A 261 11.81 8.84 -11.19
N SER A 262 10.49 8.98 -11.21
CA SER A 262 9.58 8.14 -10.43
C SER A 262 9.66 6.66 -10.81
N VAL A 263 10.06 6.37 -12.06
CA VAL A 263 10.24 4.99 -12.56
C VAL A 263 11.31 4.19 -11.84
N VAL A 264 12.17 4.81 -11.04
CA VAL A 264 13.18 4.07 -10.26
C VAL A 264 12.58 3.32 -9.08
N TYR A 265 11.38 3.69 -8.66
CA TYR A 265 10.64 2.96 -7.64
C TYR A 265 9.84 1.82 -8.27
N GLY A 266 9.81 0.69 -7.62
CA GLY A 266 9.08 -0.50 -8.07
C GLY A 266 9.91 -1.77 -8.00
N MET A 267 9.28 -2.89 -8.37
CA MET A 267 9.92 -4.20 -8.40
C MET A 267 10.64 -4.47 -9.73
N ILE A 268 11.42 -5.55 -9.77
CA ILE A 268 11.96 -6.12 -10.98
C ILE A 268 10.95 -7.11 -11.54
N ASP A 269 10.05 -6.62 -12.37
CA ASP A 269 9.07 -7.42 -13.09
C ASP A 269 9.62 -7.95 -14.43
N GLU A 270 8.80 -8.64 -15.20
CA GLU A 270 9.19 -9.19 -16.50
C GLU A 270 9.61 -8.09 -17.50
N ASN A 271 8.95 -6.93 -17.48
CA ASN A 271 9.30 -5.79 -18.33
C ASN A 271 10.67 -5.23 -17.95
N ILE A 272 10.94 -5.10 -16.66
CA ILE A 272 12.25 -4.66 -16.18
C ILE A 272 13.34 -5.68 -16.51
N VAL A 273 13.06 -6.97 -16.42
CA VAL A 273 14.01 -8.01 -16.87
C VAL A 273 14.36 -7.85 -18.36
N VAL A 274 13.41 -7.52 -19.21
CA VAL A 274 13.65 -7.21 -20.63
C VAL A 274 14.59 -6.01 -20.78
N LEU A 275 14.37 -4.95 -19.99
CA LEU A 275 15.24 -3.78 -20.00
C LEU A 275 16.64 -4.08 -19.48
N ILE A 276 16.77 -4.92 -18.44
CA ILE A 276 18.05 -5.40 -17.94
C ILE A 276 18.82 -6.13 -19.04
N LYS A 277 18.18 -7.10 -19.71
CA LYS A 277 18.78 -7.85 -20.82
C LYS A 277 19.26 -6.91 -21.93
N ARG A 278 18.42 -5.96 -22.32
CA ARG A 278 18.80 -4.97 -23.34
C ARG A 278 19.99 -4.10 -22.92
N ALA A 279 20.05 -3.67 -21.66
CA ALA A 279 21.18 -2.92 -21.12
C ALA A 279 22.45 -3.79 -21.12
N GLN A 280 22.34 -5.06 -20.74
CA GLN A 280 23.46 -6.00 -20.78
C GLN A 280 23.99 -6.22 -22.22
N GLU A 281 23.11 -6.40 -23.21
CA GLU A 281 23.49 -6.51 -24.62
C GLU A 281 24.25 -5.29 -25.12
N ILE A 282 23.74 -4.08 -24.86
CA ILE A 282 24.36 -2.81 -25.26
C ILE A 282 25.76 -2.68 -24.65
N LEU A 283 25.96 -3.20 -23.45
CA LEU A 283 27.20 -3.11 -22.68
C LEU A 283 28.14 -4.31 -22.93
N GLY A 284 27.81 -5.20 -23.86
CA GLY A 284 28.61 -6.37 -24.20
C GLY A 284 28.68 -7.43 -23.10
N LEU A 285 27.65 -7.49 -22.25
CA LEU A 285 27.48 -8.50 -21.20
C LEU A 285 26.54 -9.62 -21.69
N GLU A 286 26.58 -10.77 -21.01
CA GLU A 286 25.59 -11.83 -21.24
C GLU A 286 24.19 -11.34 -20.82
N PRO A 287 23.17 -11.40 -21.71
CA PRO A 287 21.85 -10.86 -21.43
C PRO A 287 20.98 -11.88 -20.67
N ASP A 288 21.40 -12.27 -19.47
CA ASP A 288 20.70 -13.23 -18.61
C ASP A 288 19.50 -12.60 -17.86
N GLY A 289 19.45 -11.27 -17.80
CA GLY A 289 18.41 -10.52 -17.07
C GLY A 289 18.65 -10.49 -15.56
N VAL A 290 19.86 -10.85 -15.10
CA VAL A 290 20.26 -10.84 -13.70
C VAL A 290 21.36 -9.81 -13.48
N VAL A 291 21.13 -8.85 -12.57
CA VAL A 291 22.14 -7.87 -12.22
C VAL A 291 23.07 -8.46 -11.16
N GLY A 292 24.01 -9.24 -11.62
CA GLY A 292 25.04 -9.88 -10.83
C GLY A 292 26.30 -9.02 -10.69
N LYS A 293 27.36 -9.63 -10.15
CA LYS A 293 28.66 -8.96 -9.88
C LYS A 293 29.25 -8.31 -11.14
N CYS A 294 29.19 -8.98 -12.29
CA CYS A 294 29.73 -8.46 -13.56
C CYS A 294 28.94 -7.24 -14.04
N THR A 295 27.60 -7.33 -14.04
CA THR A 295 26.70 -6.24 -14.45
C THR A 295 26.92 -5.01 -13.59
N LYS A 296 26.94 -5.17 -12.28
CA LYS A 296 27.18 -4.07 -11.31
C LYS A 296 28.55 -3.41 -11.54
N ALA A 297 29.59 -4.20 -11.76
CA ALA A 297 30.93 -3.69 -11.98
C ALA A 297 31.04 -2.82 -13.25
N VAL A 298 30.27 -3.15 -14.29
CA VAL A 298 30.19 -2.36 -15.52
C VAL A 298 29.36 -1.11 -15.31
N TRP A 299 28.18 -1.23 -14.68
CA TRP A 299 27.26 -0.11 -14.46
C TRP A 299 27.89 1.01 -13.62
N ARG A 300 28.64 0.68 -12.56
CA ARG A 300 29.39 1.65 -11.74
C ARG A 300 30.44 2.47 -12.48
N LYS A 301 30.88 2.02 -13.65
CA LYS A 301 31.92 2.72 -14.44
C LYS A 301 31.36 3.70 -15.45
N ILE A 302 30.07 3.65 -15.69
CA ILE A 302 29.39 4.37 -16.76
C ILE A 302 28.63 5.59 -16.21
N CYS A 303 28.27 5.57 -14.92
CA CYS A 303 27.54 6.65 -14.26
C CYS A 303 28.39 7.29 -13.16
#